data_64b83c5a942f968894b406dc4c3c479a
#
_entry.id   64b83c5a942f968894b406dc4c3c479a
#
_cell.length_a   1.000
_cell.length_b   1.000
_cell.length_c   1.000
_cell.angle_alpha   90.00
_cell.angle_beta   90.00
_cell.angle_gamma   90.00
#
_symmetry.space_group_name_H-M   'P 1'
#
loop_
_entity.id
_entity.type
_entity.pdbx_description
1 polymer ?
#
loop_
_entity_poly.entity_id
_entity_poly.type
_entity_poly.pdbx_seq_one_letter_code
_entity_poly.pdbx_strand_id
1 'polypeptide(L)'
;MAKKVIGALLTMVMMTFTFASASVASETNPYGGIAVKPPANNEIIFTVINGKSSKKYSMNLLKAMKTSTIKIYEPFVKKEQSFTVITIADLAKENGISQNATLKTIALNDYAYSNTLKNFVTAKGYIAIARNSKPIPYDQGGPIRIIFPKDSRWAKYLDPWNWSLSSIVVK
;
A
#
# COMPACT_ATOMS: atom_id res chain seq x y z
N MET A 1 -89.23 9.11 -2.85
CA MET A 1 -87.97 9.58 -3.49
C MET A 1 -86.82 9.28 -2.54
N ALA A 2 -86.03 8.19 -2.80
CA ALA A 2 -84.92 7.75 -1.96
C ALA A 2 -83.61 8.19 -2.61
N LYS A 3 -82.82 9.00 -1.94
CA LYS A 3 -81.47 9.40 -2.36
C LYS A 3 -80.49 8.38 -1.83
N LYS A 4 -79.82 7.65 -2.75
CA LYS A 4 -78.68 6.78 -2.46
C LYS A 4 -77.40 7.63 -2.26
N VAL A 5 -76.78 7.48 -1.10
CA VAL A 5 -75.47 8.08 -0.78
C VAL A 5 -74.47 6.96 -1.05
N ILE A 6 -73.57 7.13 -2.04
CA ILE A 6 -72.45 6.25 -2.36
C ILE A 6 -71.27 6.74 -1.53
N GLY A 7 -70.87 5.95 -0.53
CA GLY A 7 -69.63 6.18 0.22
C GLY A 7 -68.44 5.60 -0.54
N ALA A 8 -67.50 6.45 -0.95
CA ALA A 8 -66.23 6.03 -1.52
C ALA A 8 -65.26 5.66 -0.39
N LEU A 9 -64.89 4.39 -0.33
CA LEU A 9 -63.84 3.86 0.59
C LEU A 9 -62.46 4.13 -0.01
N LEU A 10 -61.73 5.09 0.54
CA LEU A 10 -60.38 5.42 0.13
C LEU A 10 -59.40 4.48 0.85
N THR A 11 -58.92 3.44 0.16
CA THR A 11 -57.91 2.52 0.69
C THR A 11 -56.53 3.16 0.56
N MET A 12 -55.98 3.63 1.67
CA MET A 12 -54.62 4.18 1.76
C MET A 12 -53.62 2.99 1.86
N VAL A 13 -52.90 2.67 0.78
CA VAL A 13 -51.81 1.69 0.79
C VAL A 13 -50.57 2.35 1.40
N MET A 14 -50.26 2.00 2.64
CA MET A 14 -48.98 2.37 3.26
C MET A 14 -47.87 1.48 2.70
N MET A 15 -47.04 2.05 1.83
CA MET A 15 -45.84 1.41 1.32
C MET A 15 -44.74 1.58 2.37
N THR A 16 -44.49 0.55 3.17
CA THR A 16 -43.35 0.51 4.12
C THR A 16 -42.05 0.25 3.36
N PHE A 17 -41.23 1.29 3.20
CA PHE A 17 -39.89 1.15 2.73
C PHE A 17 -39.01 0.56 3.85
N THR A 18 -38.71 -0.73 3.78
CA THR A 18 -37.66 -1.34 4.61
C THR A 18 -36.30 -0.95 4.07
N PHE A 19 -35.61 -0.02 4.72
CA PHE A 19 -34.20 0.22 4.47
C PHE A 19 -33.41 -0.99 5.00
N ALA A 20 -32.98 -1.86 4.10
CA ALA A 20 -31.98 -2.84 4.42
C ALA A 20 -30.65 -2.11 4.68
N SER A 21 -30.30 -1.92 5.95
CA SER A 21 -28.95 -1.50 6.34
C SER A 21 -27.99 -2.60 5.95
N ALA A 22 -27.27 -2.42 4.82
CA ALA A 22 -26.13 -3.26 4.48
C ALA A 22 -25.06 -3.03 5.57
N SER A 23 -24.93 -3.97 6.50
CA SER A 23 -23.79 -4.00 7.42
C SER A 23 -22.54 -4.22 6.56
N VAL A 24 -21.75 -3.16 6.38
CA VAL A 24 -20.39 -3.29 5.85
C VAL A 24 -19.62 -4.12 6.88
N ALA A 25 -19.42 -5.39 6.59
CA ALA A 25 -18.54 -6.23 7.39
C ALA A 25 -17.17 -5.54 7.41
N SER A 26 -16.75 -5.11 8.59
CA SER A 26 -15.40 -4.59 8.82
C SER A 26 -14.44 -5.70 8.45
N GLU A 27 -13.72 -5.56 7.32
CA GLU A 27 -12.65 -6.49 6.98
C GLU A 27 -11.67 -6.51 8.17
N THR A 28 -11.58 -7.64 8.84
CA THR A 28 -10.63 -7.82 9.93
C THR A 28 -9.22 -7.58 9.36
N ASN A 29 -8.46 -6.67 9.98
CA ASN A 29 -7.11 -6.37 9.57
C ASN A 29 -6.23 -7.64 9.67
N PRO A 30 -5.79 -8.26 8.56
CA PRO A 30 -5.04 -9.52 8.59
C PRO A 30 -3.62 -9.37 9.17
N TYR A 31 -3.16 -8.13 9.39
CA TYR A 31 -1.85 -7.83 9.96
C TYR A 31 -1.92 -7.51 11.46
N GLY A 32 -3.12 -7.48 12.04
CA GLY A 32 -3.34 -6.98 13.40
C GLY A 32 -3.20 -5.46 13.49
N GLY A 33 -3.44 -4.91 14.66
CA GLY A 33 -3.31 -3.49 14.92
C GLY A 33 -4.58 -2.67 14.65
N ILE A 34 -4.54 -1.41 15.08
CA ILE A 34 -5.62 -0.44 14.90
C ILE A 34 -5.44 0.26 13.56
N ALA A 35 -6.52 0.41 12.80
CA ALA A 35 -6.50 1.08 11.51
C ALA A 35 -6.04 2.55 11.66
N VAL A 36 -4.95 2.90 10.97
CA VAL A 36 -4.41 4.26 10.94
C VAL A 36 -4.64 4.86 9.56
N LYS A 37 -5.15 6.09 9.53
CA LYS A 37 -5.41 6.81 8.28
C LYS A 37 -4.12 6.92 7.45
N PRO A 38 -4.18 6.61 6.14
CA PRO A 38 -3.05 6.84 5.24
C PRO A 38 -2.62 8.31 5.22
N PRO A 39 -1.33 8.61 4.96
CA PRO A 39 -0.84 9.97 4.85
C PRO A 39 -1.50 10.70 3.67
N ALA A 40 -1.52 12.04 3.72
CA ALA A 40 -1.93 12.84 2.59
C ALA A 40 -0.97 12.62 1.40
N ASN A 41 -1.50 12.68 0.16
CA ASN A 41 -0.69 12.41 -1.03
C ASN A 41 0.50 13.37 -1.24
N ASN A 42 0.45 14.57 -0.67
CA ASN A 42 1.53 15.58 -0.71
C ASN A 42 2.44 15.55 0.52
N GLU A 43 2.11 14.76 1.54
CA GLU A 43 2.96 14.57 2.72
C GLU A 43 4.25 13.84 2.36
N ILE A 44 5.39 14.26 2.94
CA ILE A 44 6.66 13.58 2.76
C ILE A 44 6.66 12.31 3.62
N ILE A 45 6.77 11.18 2.95
CA ILE A 45 6.68 9.86 3.58
C ILE A 45 7.96 9.04 3.44
N PHE A 46 8.87 9.46 2.56
CA PHE A 46 10.07 8.70 2.24
C PHE A 46 11.22 9.61 1.86
N THR A 47 12.44 9.23 2.26
CA THR A 47 13.66 10.00 1.96
C THR A 47 14.77 9.07 1.45
N VAL A 48 15.44 9.48 0.39
CA VAL A 48 16.69 8.84 -0.07
C VAL A 48 17.85 9.78 0.23
N ILE A 49 18.84 9.27 0.95
CA ILE A 49 20.06 10.02 1.34
C ILE A 49 21.25 9.37 0.63
N ASN A 50 21.91 10.11 -0.27
CA ASN A 50 23.09 9.67 -1.00
C ASN A 50 24.22 10.68 -0.83
N GLY A 51 25.15 10.40 0.09
CA GLY A 51 26.19 11.34 0.51
C GLY A 51 25.61 12.64 1.07
N LYS A 52 25.89 13.77 0.43
CA LYS A 52 25.35 15.10 0.80
C LYS A 52 23.97 15.38 0.19
N SER A 53 23.51 14.55 -0.74
CA SER A 53 22.20 14.70 -1.38
C SER A 53 21.12 14.04 -0.55
N SER A 54 19.97 14.72 -0.40
CA SER A 54 18.79 14.18 0.25
C SER A 54 17.56 14.51 -0.61
N LYS A 55 16.90 13.48 -1.13
CA LYS A 55 15.69 13.61 -1.93
C LYS A 55 14.49 13.08 -1.16
N LYS A 56 13.48 13.92 -0.98
CA LYS A 56 12.25 13.63 -0.24
C LYS A 56 11.13 13.30 -1.22
N TYR A 57 10.34 12.30 -0.88
CA TYR A 57 9.24 11.82 -1.71
C TYR A 57 7.93 11.87 -0.95
N SER A 58 6.93 12.45 -1.59
CA SER A 58 5.52 12.26 -1.24
C SER A 58 4.93 11.13 -2.07
N MET A 59 3.72 10.69 -1.73
CA MET A 59 3.01 9.69 -2.54
C MET A 59 2.78 10.18 -3.99
N ASN A 60 2.52 11.49 -4.18
CA ASN A 60 2.39 12.08 -5.53
C ASN A 60 3.67 11.93 -6.36
N LEU A 61 4.84 12.21 -5.75
CA LEU A 61 6.13 12.07 -6.44
C LEU A 61 6.44 10.60 -6.78
N LEU A 62 6.12 9.67 -5.87
CA LEU A 62 6.31 8.24 -6.14
C LEU A 62 5.39 7.74 -7.26
N LYS A 63 4.13 8.17 -7.30
CA LYS A 63 3.19 7.82 -8.37
C LYS A 63 3.57 8.41 -9.73
N ALA A 64 4.31 9.51 -9.76
CA ALA A 64 4.82 10.13 -10.99
C ALA A 64 6.03 9.38 -11.60
N MET A 65 6.67 8.49 -10.83
CA MET A 65 7.73 7.62 -11.34
C MET A 65 7.15 6.51 -12.24
N LYS A 66 8.03 5.79 -12.95
CA LYS A 66 7.62 4.61 -13.72
C LYS A 66 7.10 3.52 -12.78
N THR A 67 5.80 3.26 -12.84
CA THR A 67 5.14 2.23 -12.04
C THR A 67 4.70 1.04 -12.88
N SER A 68 4.55 -0.11 -12.24
CA SER A 68 3.93 -1.31 -12.79
C SER A 68 3.04 -1.97 -11.75
N THR A 69 2.15 -2.88 -12.20
CA THR A 69 1.35 -3.70 -11.29
C THR A 69 1.83 -5.14 -11.36
N ILE A 70 2.14 -5.70 -10.21
CA ILE A 70 2.58 -7.10 -10.10
C ILE A 70 1.71 -7.85 -9.09
N LYS A 71 1.55 -9.16 -9.30
CA LYS A 71 0.97 -10.06 -8.31
C LYS A 71 2.06 -10.79 -7.57
N ILE A 72 2.01 -10.81 -6.26
CA ILE A 72 2.93 -11.59 -5.43
C ILE A 72 2.16 -12.38 -4.38
N TYR A 73 2.74 -13.51 -3.99
CA TYR A 73 2.30 -14.22 -2.78
C TYR A 73 2.91 -13.52 -1.57
N GLU A 74 2.08 -12.86 -0.80
CA GLU A 74 2.50 -12.11 0.38
C GLU A 74 2.66 -13.08 1.56
N PRO A 75 3.90 -13.28 2.07
CA PRO A 75 4.19 -14.38 3.01
C PRO A 75 3.54 -14.22 4.37
N PHE A 76 3.24 -12.98 4.79
CA PHE A 76 2.67 -12.71 6.12
C PHE A 76 1.19 -13.05 6.20
N VAL A 77 0.42 -12.73 5.17
CA VAL A 77 -1.02 -13.04 5.12
C VAL A 77 -1.33 -14.30 4.29
N LYS A 78 -0.30 -14.92 3.74
CA LYS A 78 -0.39 -16.18 2.95
C LYS A 78 -1.42 -16.09 1.81
N LYS A 79 -1.45 -14.95 1.11
CA LYS A 79 -2.39 -14.68 0.00
C LYS A 79 -1.67 -14.04 -1.17
N GLU A 80 -2.17 -14.27 -2.37
CA GLU A 80 -1.79 -13.47 -3.52
C GLU A 80 -2.45 -12.11 -3.44
N GLN A 81 -1.65 -11.07 -3.68
CA GLN A 81 -2.08 -9.68 -3.69
C GLN A 81 -1.47 -8.95 -4.88
N SER A 82 -2.20 -7.96 -5.38
CA SER A 82 -1.75 -7.08 -6.45
C SER A 82 -1.11 -5.83 -5.85
N PHE A 83 0.08 -5.46 -6.30
CA PHE A 83 0.76 -4.25 -5.83
C PHE A 83 1.11 -3.35 -7.00
N THR A 84 0.88 -2.05 -6.83
CA THR A 84 1.49 -1.02 -7.67
C THR A 84 2.89 -0.75 -7.14
N VAL A 85 3.90 -0.84 -7.99
CA VAL A 85 5.30 -0.86 -7.56
C VAL A 85 6.19 0.03 -8.41
N ILE A 86 7.29 0.46 -7.81
CA ILE A 86 8.47 1.04 -8.46
C ILE A 86 9.62 0.04 -8.28
N THR A 87 10.44 -0.20 -9.30
CA THR A 87 11.63 -1.03 -9.12
C THR A 87 12.68 -0.30 -8.27
N ILE A 88 13.40 -1.03 -7.42
CA ILE A 88 14.53 -0.44 -6.69
C ILE A 88 15.61 0.07 -7.67
N ALA A 89 15.73 -0.55 -8.86
CA ALA A 89 16.62 -0.08 -9.91
C ALA A 89 16.23 1.30 -10.46
N ASP A 90 14.92 1.54 -10.73
CA ASP A 90 14.45 2.85 -11.20
C ASP A 90 14.62 3.93 -10.13
N LEU A 91 14.33 3.61 -8.86
CA LEU A 91 14.59 4.53 -7.75
C LEU A 91 16.08 4.86 -7.63
N ALA A 92 16.96 3.86 -7.74
CA ALA A 92 18.40 4.06 -7.65
C ALA A 92 18.91 4.94 -8.80
N LYS A 93 18.46 4.71 -10.04
CA LYS A 93 18.77 5.55 -11.22
C LYS A 93 18.36 7.00 -10.98
N GLU A 94 17.14 7.22 -10.49
CA GLU A 94 16.58 8.55 -10.18
C GLU A 94 17.41 9.32 -9.14
N ASN A 95 18.10 8.60 -8.24
CA ASN A 95 18.92 9.17 -7.16
C ASN A 95 20.44 9.07 -7.41
N GLY A 96 20.87 8.68 -8.61
CA GLY A 96 22.30 8.56 -8.96
C GLY A 96 23.06 7.56 -8.10
N ILE A 97 22.42 6.46 -7.66
CA ILE A 97 23.02 5.46 -6.77
C ILE A 97 23.82 4.44 -7.58
N SER A 98 25.09 4.26 -7.23
CA SER A 98 25.96 3.26 -7.85
C SER A 98 25.50 1.82 -7.55
N GLN A 99 25.65 0.91 -8.51
CA GLN A 99 25.27 -0.50 -8.35
C GLN A 99 26.02 -1.22 -7.22
N ASN A 100 27.23 -0.77 -6.90
CA ASN A 100 28.06 -1.34 -5.84
C ASN A 100 27.82 -0.70 -4.47
N ALA A 101 27.02 0.38 -4.41
CA ALA A 101 26.71 1.04 -3.16
C ALA A 101 25.89 0.13 -2.25
N THR A 102 26.10 0.25 -0.94
CA THR A 102 25.28 -0.39 0.08
C THR A 102 24.06 0.48 0.39
N LEU A 103 22.88 -0.10 0.29
CA LEU A 103 21.64 0.51 0.71
C LEU A 103 21.32 0.07 2.14
N LYS A 104 21.18 1.02 3.08
CA LYS A 104 20.56 0.78 4.37
C LYS A 104 19.10 1.25 4.27
N THR A 105 18.17 0.31 4.24
CA THR A 105 16.72 0.58 4.27
C THR A 105 16.26 0.69 5.71
N ILE A 106 15.46 1.69 6.05
CA ILE A 106 15.02 1.99 7.42
C ILE A 106 13.50 2.14 7.42
N ALA A 107 12.83 1.46 8.33
CA ALA A 107 11.39 1.55 8.57
C ALA A 107 11.04 2.66 9.57
N LEU A 108 9.76 2.98 9.71
CA LEU A 108 9.25 3.95 10.69
C LEU A 108 9.49 3.52 12.15
N ASN A 109 9.69 2.23 12.42
CA ASN A 109 10.01 1.67 13.73
C ASN A 109 11.51 1.42 13.93
N ASP A 110 12.37 2.08 13.13
CA ASP A 110 13.82 1.98 13.14
C ASP A 110 14.40 0.61 12.74
N TYR A 111 13.54 -0.36 12.34
CA TYR A 111 14.05 -1.59 11.75
C TYR A 111 14.90 -1.26 10.53
N ALA A 112 16.09 -1.83 10.44
CA ALA A 112 17.01 -1.54 9.35
C ALA A 112 17.61 -2.81 8.76
N TYR A 113 17.67 -2.87 7.43
CA TYR A 113 18.36 -3.90 6.68
C TYR A 113 19.36 -3.27 5.71
N SER A 114 20.52 -3.88 5.56
CA SER A 114 21.57 -3.36 4.68
C SER A 114 22.02 -4.43 3.68
N ASN A 115 22.09 -4.05 2.41
CA ASN A 115 22.69 -4.90 1.36
C ASN A 115 23.09 -4.03 0.16
N THR A 116 23.87 -4.59 -0.79
CA THR A 116 24.25 -3.84 -1.99
C THR A 116 23.05 -3.61 -2.91
N LEU A 117 23.05 -2.50 -3.65
CA LEU A 117 22.04 -2.24 -4.69
C LEU A 117 21.97 -3.40 -5.68
N LYS A 118 23.13 -3.93 -6.11
CA LYS A 118 23.22 -5.11 -6.99
C LYS A 118 22.41 -6.28 -6.46
N ASN A 119 22.47 -6.55 -5.15
CA ASN A 119 21.74 -7.64 -4.53
C ASN A 119 20.22 -7.40 -4.49
N PHE A 120 19.78 -6.17 -4.19
CA PHE A 120 18.35 -5.79 -4.27
C PHE A 120 17.82 -5.95 -5.70
N VAL A 121 18.57 -5.50 -6.71
CA VAL A 121 18.17 -5.58 -8.12
C VAL A 121 18.12 -7.04 -8.59
N THR A 122 19.15 -7.84 -8.26
CA THR A 122 19.19 -9.28 -8.61
C THR A 122 18.06 -10.06 -7.94
N ALA A 123 17.67 -9.66 -6.72
CA ALA A 123 16.53 -10.22 -6.02
C ALA A 123 15.17 -9.69 -6.54
N LYS A 124 15.15 -8.87 -7.58
CA LYS A 124 13.92 -8.23 -8.11
C LYS A 124 13.17 -7.46 -7.04
N GLY A 125 13.88 -6.62 -6.26
CA GLY A 125 13.27 -5.81 -5.21
C GLY A 125 12.38 -4.70 -5.78
N TYR A 126 11.23 -4.51 -5.17
CA TYR A 126 10.27 -3.45 -5.50
C TYR A 126 9.90 -2.63 -4.28
N ILE A 127 9.57 -1.37 -4.49
CA ILE A 127 8.87 -0.52 -3.52
C ILE A 127 7.39 -0.53 -3.89
N ALA A 128 6.57 -1.13 -3.05
CA ALA A 128 5.12 -1.12 -3.18
C ALA A 128 4.56 0.21 -2.65
N ILE A 129 3.74 0.88 -3.46
CA ILE A 129 3.11 2.17 -3.16
C ILE A 129 1.58 2.08 -3.08
N ALA A 130 0.99 0.96 -3.53
CA ALA A 130 -0.41 0.64 -3.36
C ALA A 130 -0.60 -0.88 -3.35
N ARG A 131 -1.67 -1.36 -2.72
CA ARG A 131 -2.08 -2.76 -2.68
C ARG A 131 -3.55 -2.87 -3.08
N ASN A 132 -3.85 -3.77 -4.04
CA ASN A 132 -5.20 -3.95 -4.59
C ASN A 132 -5.84 -2.60 -5.00
N SER A 133 -5.04 -1.74 -5.66
CA SER A 133 -5.40 -0.38 -6.12
C SER A 133 -5.76 0.60 -4.99
N LYS A 134 -5.48 0.27 -3.73
CA LYS A 134 -5.74 1.13 -2.55
C LYS A 134 -4.43 1.51 -1.86
N PRO A 135 -4.36 2.63 -1.14
CA PRO A 135 -3.23 2.95 -0.26
C PRO A 135 -2.96 1.81 0.71
N ILE A 136 -1.69 1.59 1.06
CA ILE A 136 -1.31 0.62 2.09
C ILE A 136 -1.39 1.34 3.44
N PRO A 137 -2.26 0.90 4.38
CA PRO A 137 -2.36 1.52 5.69
C PRO A 137 -1.09 1.30 6.53
N TYR A 138 -0.81 2.20 7.47
CA TYR A 138 0.37 2.11 8.36
C TYR A 138 0.39 0.79 9.17
N ASP A 139 -0.74 0.40 9.71
CA ASP A 139 -0.95 -0.84 10.47
C ASP A 139 -0.84 -2.11 9.61
N GLN A 140 -0.68 -1.95 8.30
CA GLN A 140 -0.52 -3.03 7.33
C GLN A 140 0.79 -2.93 6.55
N GLY A 141 1.80 -2.30 7.15
CA GLY A 141 3.13 -2.16 6.57
C GLY A 141 3.27 -1.03 5.56
N GLY A 142 2.31 -0.08 5.52
CA GLY A 142 2.36 1.12 4.69
C GLY A 142 3.09 2.30 5.34
N PRO A 143 3.10 3.46 4.67
CA PRO A 143 2.44 3.76 3.40
C PRO A 143 3.14 3.15 2.17
N ILE A 144 4.42 2.82 2.28
CA ILE A 144 5.23 2.11 1.29
C ILE A 144 6.06 1.01 1.95
N ARG A 145 6.45 0.00 1.19
CA ARG A 145 7.23 -1.12 1.71
C ARG A 145 8.05 -1.81 0.63
N ILE A 146 9.12 -2.50 1.01
CA ILE A 146 9.89 -3.34 0.10
C ILE A 146 9.24 -4.72 0.02
N ILE A 147 9.08 -5.22 -1.21
CA ILE A 147 8.50 -6.53 -1.51
C ILE A 147 9.32 -7.26 -2.58
N PHE A 148 9.17 -8.58 -2.62
CA PHE A 148 9.87 -9.44 -3.58
C PHE A 148 8.89 -10.43 -4.24
N PRO A 149 9.03 -10.73 -5.54
CA PRO A 149 8.19 -11.70 -6.23
C PRO A 149 8.53 -13.13 -5.80
N LYS A 150 7.62 -14.07 -6.08
CA LYS A 150 7.73 -15.48 -5.68
C LYS A 150 9.01 -16.17 -6.15
N ASP A 151 9.51 -15.79 -7.33
CA ASP A 151 10.74 -16.31 -7.95
C ASP A 151 12.01 -15.57 -7.49
N SER A 152 11.88 -14.63 -6.57
CA SER A 152 13.04 -13.99 -5.95
C SER A 152 13.73 -14.93 -4.97
N ARG A 153 15.07 -14.87 -4.93
CA ARG A 153 15.85 -15.53 -3.87
C ARG A 153 15.50 -15.05 -2.46
N TRP A 154 14.86 -13.86 -2.35
CA TRP A 154 14.41 -13.29 -1.08
C TRP A 154 12.91 -13.43 -0.84
N ALA A 155 12.21 -14.22 -1.66
CA ALA A 155 10.77 -14.44 -1.49
C ALA A 155 10.39 -15.04 -0.11
N LYS A 156 11.28 -15.89 0.43
CA LYS A 156 11.08 -16.57 1.72
C LYS A 156 12.00 -16.04 2.85
N TYR A 157 12.93 -15.16 2.53
CA TYR A 157 13.84 -14.54 3.49
C TYR A 157 13.30 -13.16 3.86
N LEU A 158 12.79 -13.00 5.08
CA LEU A 158 11.94 -11.87 5.46
C LEU A 158 12.69 -10.59 5.83
N ASP A 159 13.97 -10.67 6.20
CA ASP A 159 14.76 -9.51 6.61
C ASP A 159 14.79 -8.36 5.60
N PRO A 160 14.93 -8.58 4.26
CA PRO A 160 14.88 -7.48 3.30
C PRO A 160 13.49 -6.92 3.03
N TRP A 161 12.41 -7.56 3.55
CA TRP A 161 11.03 -7.08 3.41
C TRP A 161 10.77 -5.94 4.39
N ASN A 162 11.34 -4.79 4.14
CA ASN A 162 11.21 -3.64 5.02
C ASN A 162 9.83 -3.01 4.89
N TRP A 163 9.01 -3.17 5.92
CA TRP A 163 7.66 -2.61 6.00
C TRP A 163 7.71 -1.19 6.54
N SER A 164 6.69 -0.38 6.17
CA SER A 164 6.62 1.02 6.57
C SER A 164 7.94 1.75 6.32
N LEU A 165 8.49 1.55 5.12
CA LEU A 165 9.78 2.11 4.73
C LEU A 165 9.76 3.64 4.84
N SER A 166 10.67 4.21 5.61
CA SER A 166 10.80 5.65 5.84
C SER A 166 11.99 6.27 5.10
N SER A 167 13.10 5.50 4.97
CA SER A 167 14.27 6.02 4.28
C SER A 167 15.18 4.94 3.71
N ILE A 168 16.00 5.35 2.73
CA ILE A 168 17.16 4.62 2.24
C ILE A 168 18.38 5.52 2.40
N VAL A 169 19.41 5.03 3.12
CA VAL A 169 20.70 5.68 3.28
C VAL A 169 21.73 4.91 2.46
N VAL A 170 22.40 5.61 1.56
CA VAL A 170 23.45 5.06 0.68
C VAL A 170 24.83 5.21 1.37
N LYS A 171 25.59 4.12 1.40
CA LYS A 171 26.95 4.03 1.97
C LYS A 171 27.96 3.56 0.95
#